data_6bee6d0f5cf4523fbc6a09f67e5a1c3d
#
_entry.id   6bee6d0f5cf4523fbc6a09f67e5a1c3d
#
_cell.length_a   1.000
_cell.length_b   1.000
_cell.length_c   1.000
_cell.angle_alpha   90.00
_cell.angle_beta   90.00
_cell.angle_gamma   90.00
#
_symmetry.space_group_name_H-M   'P 1'
#
loop_
_entity.id
_entity.type
_entity.pdbx_description
1 polymer ?
#
loop_
_entity_poly.entity_id
_entity_poly.type
_entity_poly.pdbx_seq_one_letter_code
_entity_poly.pdbx_strand_id
1 'polypeptide(L)'
;SFVSRGLGDVYKRQSLNDVIAQGAQGVMGAACSGTSLAILDTAIAAEVVMVSPSNTSPQFTKIDKKGFYARTAPSDLLQGDVLASLLVEDGVQTVSIISRADSYGRGLAEATAAAFEAAGGTVKTIVYHATDASEFTSEVTAVGKGGADAIVGILFPETGCGVLQPAFEQGLLDTPWYMTDGVKDAGLASLCGLGTALDGFKGTAPGSAAGEAKDAFEAAYAEVSADGSPTFIFAPQAYDAVMLMAISAAANGVTGPEIASGLVAASSGGE
;
A
#
# COMPACT_ATOMS: atom_id res chain seq x y z
N SER A 1 -19.04 4.80 -2.07
CA SER A 1 -19.37 5.04 -3.48
C SER A 1 -18.26 5.86 -4.10
N PHE A 2 -17.50 5.26 -4.99
CA PHE A 2 -16.37 5.92 -5.66
C PHE A 2 -16.89 6.77 -6.82
N VAL A 3 -16.58 8.03 -6.72
CA VAL A 3 -16.87 9.02 -7.76
C VAL A 3 -15.75 8.96 -8.80
N SER A 4 -16.09 9.12 -10.08
CA SER A 4 -15.21 9.10 -11.25
C SER A 4 -13.85 9.83 -11.02
N ARG A 5 -12.79 9.40 -11.71
CA ARG A 5 -11.40 9.90 -11.51
C ARG A 5 -11.26 11.41 -11.34
N GLY A 6 -12.00 12.22 -12.10
CA GLY A 6 -11.93 13.68 -12.00
C GLY A 6 -12.59 14.25 -10.74
N LEU A 7 -13.73 13.70 -10.33
CA LEU A 7 -14.43 14.12 -9.11
C LEU A 7 -13.71 13.64 -7.85
N GLY A 8 -13.07 12.45 -7.88
CA GLY A 8 -12.29 11.93 -6.75
C GLY A 8 -11.11 12.83 -6.38
N ASP A 9 -10.38 13.35 -7.35
CA ASP A 9 -9.22 14.22 -7.08
C ASP A 9 -9.65 15.61 -6.62
N VAL A 10 -10.77 16.13 -7.11
CA VAL A 10 -11.38 17.37 -6.61
C VAL A 10 -11.78 17.20 -5.14
N TYR A 11 -12.44 16.11 -4.79
CA TYR A 11 -12.87 15.84 -3.42
C TYR A 11 -11.69 15.69 -2.45
N LYS A 12 -10.63 15.03 -2.88
CA LYS A 12 -9.40 14.85 -2.09
C LYS A 12 -8.72 16.18 -1.79
N ARG A 13 -8.61 17.06 -2.79
CA ARG A 13 -8.07 18.40 -2.62
C ARG A 13 -8.95 19.27 -1.75
N GLN A 14 -10.27 19.15 -1.88
CA GLN A 14 -11.21 19.89 -1.04
C GLN A 14 -11.06 19.49 0.42
N SER A 15 -10.99 18.20 0.74
CA SER A 15 -10.79 17.72 2.11
C SER A 15 -9.48 18.26 2.73
N LEU A 16 -8.39 18.30 1.94
CA LEU A 16 -7.14 18.90 2.40
C LEU A 16 -7.30 20.41 2.64
N ASN A 17 -7.93 21.13 1.71
CA ASN A 17 -8.18 22.57 1.85
C ASN A 17 -9.03 22.89 3.08
N ASP A 18 -10.01 22.05 3.38
CA ASP A 18 -10.89 22.23 4.55
C ASP A 18 -10.09 22.13 5.87
N VAL A 19 -9.16 21.17 5.99
CA VAL A 19 -8.33 21.07 7.20
C VAL A 19 -7.24 22.16 7.26
N ILE A 20 -6.71 22.60 6.11
CA ILE A 20 -5.81 23.77 6.03
C ILE A 20 -6.55 25.02 6.51
N ALA A 21 -7.77 25.25 6.05
CA ALA A 21 -8.59 26.38 6.48
C ALA A 21 -8.92 26.37 7.98
N GLN A 22 -8.92 25.20 8.61
CA GLN A 22 -9.05 25.03 10.06
C GLN A 22 -7.73 25.23 10.83
N GLY A 23 -6.64 25.54 10.14
CA GLY A 23 -5.34 25.82 10.75
C GLY A 23 -4.46 24.59 10.98
N ALA A 24 -4.74 23.48 10.30
CA ALA A 24 -3.89 22.29 10.38
C ALA A 24 -2.48 22.61 9.89
N GLN A 25 -1.47 22.22 10.67
CA GLN A 25 -0.05 22.36 10.34
C GLN A 25 0.60 21.04 9.93
N GLY A 26 -0.08 19.93 10.25
CA GLY A 26 0.32 18.58 9.87
C GLY A 26 -0.89 17.70 9.61
N VAL A 27 -0.74 16.74 8.71
CA VAL A 27 -1.78 15.76 8.32
C VAL A 27 -1.17 14.36 8.34
N MET A 28 -1.75 13.46 9.11
CA MET A 28 -1.48 12.04 9.00
C MET A 28 -2.28 11.48 7.82
N GLY A 29 -1.59 11.06 6.77
CA GLY A 29 -2.24 10.56 5.54
C GLY A 29 -1.59 11.15 4.27
N ALA A 30 -2.23 10.99 3.10
CA ALA A 30 -3.38 10.13 2.87
C ALA A 30 -2.96 8.66 2.85
N ALA A 31 -3.93 7.74 2.95
CA ALA A 31 -3.63 6.30 2.95
C ALA A 31 -3.17 5.81 1.57
N CYS A 32 -3.84 6.20 0.49
CA CYS A 32 -3.51 5.74 -0.86
C CYS A 32 -2.45 6.61 -1.53
N SER A 33 -1.46 5.97 -2.18
CA SER A 33 -0.38 6.66 -2.89
C SER A 33 -0.87 7.67 -3.92
N GLY A 34 -1.83 7.30 -4.76
CA GLY A 34 -2.41 8.20 -5.76
C GLY A 34 -3.12 9.43 -5.15
N THR A 35 -3.72 9.27 -3.96
CA THR A 35 -4.33 10.38 -3.24
C THR A 35 -3.28 11.37 -2.76
N SER A 36 -2.24 10.88 -2.08
CA SER A 36 -1.16 11.77 -1.61
C SER A 36 -0.46 12.48 -2.76
N LEU A 37 -0.18 11.80 -3.87
CA LEU A 37 0.39 12.45 -5.06
C LEU A 37 -0.49 13.57 -5.61
N ALA A 38 -1.82 13.38 -5.61
CA ALA A 38 -2.76 14.37 -6.13
C ALA A 38 -2.88 15.64 -5.25
N ILE A 39 -2.57 15.54 -3.96
CA ILE A 39 -2.73 16.65 -2.99
C ILE A 39 -1.41 17.22 -2.49
N LEU A 40 -0.28 16.57 -2.78
CA LEU A 40 1.03 16.93 -2.23
C LEU A 40 1.45 18.37 -2.55
N ASP A 41 1.28 18.81 -3.80
CA ASP A 41 1.62 20.19 -4.18
C ASP A 41 0.78 21.22 -3.42
N THR A 42 -0.47 20.89 -3.12
CA THR A 42 -1.35 21.75 -2.31
C THR A 42 -0.85 21.83 -0.86
N ALA A 43 -0.44 20.70 -0.28
CA ALA A 43 0.12 20.69 1.06
C ALA A 43 1.45 21.47 1.15
N ILE A 44 2.34 21.27 0.17
CA ILE A 44 3.61 22.01 0.08
C ILE A 44 3.36 23.50 -0.05
N ALA A 45 2.44 23.92 -0.93
CA ALA A 45 2.13 25.34 -1.13
C ALA A 45 1.51 26.00 0.11
N ALA A 46 0.82 25.24 0.93
CA ALA A 46 0.24 25.67 2.20
C ALA A 46 1.19 25.50 3.39
N GLU A 47 2.42 25.03 3.15
CA GLU A 47 3.41 24.73 4.19
C GLU A 47 2.87 23.74 5.27
N VAL A 48 2.01 22.79 4.88
CA VAL A 48 1.45 21.76 5.77
C VAL A 48 2.20 20.45 5.58
N VAL A 49 2.68 19.87 6.67
CA VAL A 49 3.40 18.60 6.67
C VAL A 49 2.41 17.44 6.44
N MET A 50 2.77 16.54 5.56
CA MET A 50 2.06 15.26 5.39
C MET A 50 2.97 14.11 5.78
N VAL A 51 2.51 13.25 6.69
CA VAL A 51 3.19 11.99 7.02
C VAL A 51 2.22 10.85 6.76
N SER A 52 2.52 10.04 5.74
CA SER A 52 1.67 8.91 5.38
C SER A 52 2.12 7.60 6.03
N PRO A 53 1.19 6.85 6.63
CA PRO A 53 1.49 5.53 7.19
C PRO A 53 1.58 4.41 6.15
N SER A 54 1.02 4.63 4.95
CA SER A 54 0.73 3.54 4.00
C SER A 54 0.99 3.87 2.52
N ASN A 55 1.65 5.00 2.25
CA ASN A 55 2.08 5.29 0.87
C ASN A 55 3.37 4.55 0.55
N THR A 56 3.25 3.47 -0.16
CA THR A 56 4.38 2.59 -0.48
C THR A 56 4.99 2.87 -1.86
N SER A 57 4.27 3.54 -2.78
CA SER A 57 4.74 3.80 -4.15
C SER A 57 6.18 4.32 -4.23
N PRO A 58 7.02 3.77 -5.13
CA PRO A 58 8.39 4.22 -5.36
C PRO A 58 8.50 5.68 -5.81
N GLN A 59 7.44 6.26 -6.34
CA GLN A 59 7.42 7.66 -6.79
C GLN A 59 7.78 8.64 -5.67
N PHE A 60 7.35 8.36 -4.44
CA PHE A 60 7.67 9.23 -3.29
C PHE A 60 9.16 9.29 -2.94
N THR A 61 9.97 8.37 -3.42
CA THR A 61 11.43 8.42 -3.24
C THR A 61 12.08 9.39 -4.24
N LYS A 62 11.45 9.62 -5.39
CA LYS A 62 12.02 10.36 -6.52
C LYS A 62 11.56 11.82 -6.60
N ILE A 63 10.38 12.16 -6.08
CA ILE A 63 9.82 13.52 -6.17
C ILE A 63 10.45 14.46 -5.13
N ASP A 64 10.55 15.73 -5.48
CA ASP A 64 10.95 16.78 -4.54
C ASP A 64 9.78 17.17 -3.63
N LYS A 65 9.91 16.86 -2.35
CA LYS A 65 8.89 17.05 -1.33
C LYS A 65 9.08 18.31 -0.50
N LYS A 66 10.10 19.10 -0.78
CA LYS A 66 10.46 20.33 -0.05
C LYS A 66 10.51 20.18 1.48
N GLY A 67 10.67 18.96 1.99
CA GLY A 67 10.63 18.65 3.42
C GLY A 67 9.22 18.43 3.99
N PHE A 68 8.16 18.74 3.25
CA PHE A 68 6.77 18.67 3.75
C PHE A 68 6.11 17.30 3.61
N TYR A 69 6.84 16.27 3.20
CA TYR A 69 6.29 14.92 3.12
C TYR A 69 7.28 13.88 3.64
N ALA A 70 6.75 12.99 4.47
CA ALA A 70 7.42 11.77 4.90
C ALA A 70 6.45 10.58 4.86
N ARG A 71 6.99 9.38 5.01
CA ARG A 71 6.22 8.15 5.20
C ARG A 71 6.88 7.24 6.20
N THR A 72 6.08 6.55 6.99
CA THR A 72 6.53 5.52 7.93
C THR A 72 6.45 4.11 7.35
N ALA A 73 5.75 3.93 6.22
CA ALA A 73 5.76 2.70 5.46
C ALA A 73 7.03 2.55 4.61
N PRO A 74 7.53 1.32 4.40
CA PRO A 74 8.61 1.04 3.46
C PRO A 74 8.18 1.32 2.00
N SER A 75 9.16 1.37 1.11
CA SER A 75 8.91 1.49 -0.32
C SER A 75 8.53 0.15 -0.96
N ASP A 76 7.67 0.18 -1.98
CA ASP A 76 7.37 -0.97 -2.84
C ASP A 76 8.61 -1.53 -3.57
N LEU A 77 9.71 -0.78 -3.64
CA LEU A 77 10.98 -1.35 -4.10
C LEU A 77 11.42 -2.50 -3.19
N LEU A 78 11.34 -2.31 -1.87
CA LEU A 78 11.66 -3.37 -0.91
C LEU A 78 10.64 -4.50 -0.97
N GLN A 79 9.35 -4.19 -1.05
CA GLN A 79 8.32 -5.23 -1.14
C GLN A 79 8.45 -6.05 -2.43
N GLY A 80 8.78 -5.41 -3.54
CA GLY A 80 9.07 -6.08 -4.81
C GLY A 80 10.27 -7.02 -4.73
N ASP A 81 11.36 -6.59 -4.09
CA ASP A 81 12.55 -7.43 -3.85
C ASP A 81 12.22 -8.65 -2.98
N VAL A 82 11.45 -8.46 -1.90
CA VAL A 82 11.05 -9.56 -1.00
C VAL A 82 10.11 -10.53 -1.71
N LEU A 83 9.14 -10.00 -2.48
CA LEU A 83 8.21 -10.84 -3.24
C LEU A 83 8.93 -11.64 -4.34
N ALA A 84 9.87 -11.02 -5.04
CA ALA A 84 10.72 -11.70 -6.01
C ALA A 84 11.57 -12.81 -5.37
N SER A 85 12.13 -12.54 -4.19
CA SER A 85 12.88 -13.55 -3.43
C SER A 85 12.00 -14.74 -3.06
N LEU A 86 10.78 -14.49 -2.57
CA LEU A 86 9.82 -15.54 -2.23
C LEU A 86 9.46 -16.40 -3.45
N LEU A 87 9.24 -15.78 -4.62
CA LEU A 87 8.99 -16.50 -5.87
C LEU A 87 10.15 -17.41 -6.25
N VAL A 88 11.39 -16.91 -6.14
CA VAL A 88 12.59 -17.69 -6.44
C VAL A 88 12.80 -18.83 -5.45
N GLU A 89 12.59 -18.59 -4.16
CA GLU A 89 12.69 -19.60 -3.10
C GLU A 89 11.69 -20.75 -3.31
N ASP A 90 10.51 -20.44 -3.82
CA ASP A 90 9.48 -21.42 -4.16
C ASP A 90 9.73 -22.12 -5.53
N GLY A 91 10.82 -21.78 -6.23
CA GLY A 91 11.21 -22.39 -7.49
C GLY A 91 10.44 -21.89 -8.72
N VAL A 92 9.70 -20.78 -8.58
CA VAL A 92 8.96 -20.14 -9.68
C VAL A 92 9.96 -19.60 -10.71
N GLN A 93 9.78 -19.94 -11.98
CA GLN A 93 10.62 -19.49 -13.09
C GLN A 93 9.92 -18.44 -13.96
N THR A 94 8.60 -18.53 -14.04
CA THR A 94 7.79 -17.61 -14.84
C THR A 94 6.62 -17.08 -14.04
N VAL A 95 6.36 -15.77 -14.14
CA VAL A 95 5.25 -15.12 -13.43
C VAL A 95 4.42 -14.26 -14.37
N SER A 96 3.11 -14.22 -14.15
CA SER A 96 2.22 -13.19 -14.68
C SER A 96 1.74 -12.33 -13.54
N ILE A 97 1.53 -11.03 -13.77
CA ILE A 97 1.12 -10.06 -12.73
C ILE A 97 -0.21 -9.46 -13.13
N ILE A 98 -1.18 -9.45 -12.22
CA ILE A 98 -2.41 -8.66 -12.34
C ILE A 98 -2.45 -7.60 -11.25
N SER A 99 -2.66 -6.34 -11.63
CA SER A 99 -2.51 -5.23 -10.72
C SER A 99 -3.50 -4.10 -10.99
N ARG A 100 -3.82 -3.35 -9.96
CA ARG A 100 -4.55 -2.08 -10.09
C ARG A 100 -3.77 -1.09 -10.95
N ALA A 101 -4.49 -0.32 -11.76
CA ALA A 101 -3.92 0.72 -12.63
C ALA A 101 -3.75 2.07 -11.90
N ASP A 102 -3.31 2.08 -10.64
CA ASP A 102 -3.00 3.30 -9.88
C ASP A 102 -1.50 3.40 -9.53
N SER A 103 -1.11 4.45 -8.81
CA SER A 103 0.30 4.71 -8.49
C SER A 103 0.92 3.65 -7.57
N TYR A 104 0.11 3.01 -6.71
CA TYR A 104 0.55 1.88 -5.88
C TYR A 104 0.73 0.64 -6.76
N GLY A 105 -0.35 0.19 -7.41
CA GLY A 105 -0.35 -1.07 -8.14
C GLY A 105 0.69 -1.10 -9.26
N ARG A 106 0.82 -0.01 -10.04
CA ARG A 106 1.85 0.09 -11.08
C ARG A 106 3.26 0.06 -10.49
N GLY A 107 3.48 0.83 -9.42
CA GLY A 107 4.79 0.91 -8.79
C GLY A 107 5.28 -0.42 -8.25
N LEU A 108 4.41 -1.17 -7.56
CA LEU A 108 4.73 -2.48 -7.00
C LEU A 108 4.87 -3.55 -8.09
N ALA A 109 3.99 -3.54 -9.11
CA ALA A 109 4.08 -4.47 -10.23
C ALA A 109 5.42 -4.32 -11.00
N GLU A 110 5.80 -3.09 -11.30
CA GLU A 110 7.06 -2.79 -11.98
C GLU A 110 8.28 -3.14 -11.10
N ALA A 111 8.22 -2.85 -9.79
CA ALA A 111 9.29 -3.21 -8.85
C ALA A 111 9.46 -4.73 -8.73
N THR A 112 8.34 -5.46 -8.56
CA THR A 112 8.36 -6.93 -8.50
C THR A 112 8.89 -7.55 -9.79
N ALA A 113 8.43 -7.04 -10.94
CA ALA A 113 8.89 -7.52 -12.25
C ALA A 113 10.40 -7.32 -12.41
N ALA A 114 10.88 -6.12 -12.14
CA ALA A 114 12.31 -5.80 -12.26
C ALA A 114 13.18 -6.65 -11.30
N ALA A 115 12.75 -6.85 -10.06
CA ALA A 115 13.47 -7.67 -9.09
C ALA A 115 13.47 -9.15 -9.47
N PHE A 116 12.34 -9.67 -9.95
CA PHE A 116 12.22 -11.08 -10.35
C PHE A 116 13.06 -11.38 -11.61
N GLU A 117 13.06 -10.48 -12.61
CA GLU A 117 13.91 -10.59 -13.78
C GLU A 117 15.41 -10.47 -13.44
N ALA A 118 15.76 -9.57 -12.52
CA ALA A 118 17.14 -9.46 -12.04
C ALA A 118 17.61 -10.73 -11.31
N ALA A 119 16.70 -11.47 -10.71
CA ALA A 119 16.96 -12.76 -10.06
C ALA A 119 16.95 -13.95 -11.06
N GLY A 120 16.78 -13.70 -12.36
CA GLY A 120 16.80 -14.71 -13.42
C GLY A 120 15.43 -15.31 -13.79
N GLY A 121 14.36 -14.81 -13.19
CA GLY A 121 12.99 -15.18 -13.56
C GLY A 121 12.53 -14.52 -14.87
N THR A 122 11.36 -14.89 -15.33
CA THR A 122 10.74 -14.32 -16.54
C THR A 122 9.34 -13.83 -16.25
N VAL A 123 9.06 -12.56 -16.51
CA VAL A 123 7.71 -12.00 -16.46
C VAL A 123 7.02 -12.18 -17.80
N LYS A 124 5.95 -13.00 -17.82
CA LYS A 124 5.18 -13.29 -19.03
C LYS A 124 4.34 -12.10 -19.46
N THR A 125 3.66 -11.49 -18.52
CA THR A 125 2.79 -10.32 -18.75
C THR A 125 2.52 -9.56 -17.46
N ILE A 126 2.24 -8.26 -17.61
CA ILE A 126 1.65 -7.44 -16.57
C ILE A 126 0.32 -6.91 -17.08
N VAL A 127 -0.76 -7.27 -16.43
CA VAL A 127 -2.12 -6.84 -16.76
C VAL A 127 -2.58 -5.82 -15.74
N TYR A 128 -3.04 -4.66 -16.19
CA TYR A 128 -3.57 -3.63 -15.32
C TYR A 128 -5.09 -3.54 -15.45
N HIS A 129 -5.79 -3.61 -14.33
CA HIS A 129 -7.23 -3.37 -14.30
C HIS A 129 -7.56 -1.97 -13.79
N ALA A 130 -8.65 -1.40 -14.26
CA ALA A 130 -9.13 -0.11 -13.78
C ALA A 130 -9.62 -0.20 -12.33
N THR A 131 -9.43 0.86 -11.55
CA THR A 131 -9.78 0.90 -10.13
C THR A 131 -11.28 1.01 -9.87
N ASP A 132 -12.04 1.38 -10.89
CA ASP A 132 -13.49 1.60 -10.89
C ASP A 132 -14.24 0.63 -11.82
N ALA A 133 -13.55 -0.39 -12.35
CA ALA A 133 -14.20 -1.42 -13.15
C ALA A 133 -15.07 -2.33 -12.25
N SER A 134 -16.15 -2.84 -12.84
CA SER A 134 -17.04 -3.84 -12.22
C SER A 134 -16.87 -5.25 -12.80
N GLU A 135 -16.13 -5.38 -13.91
CA GLU A 135 -15.89 -6.62 -14.63
C GLU A 135 -14.39 -6.75 -14.93
N PHE A 136 -13.84 -7.94 -14.71
CA PHE A 136 -12.42 -8.23 -14.82
C PHE A 136 -12.10 -9.52 -15.60
N THR A 137 -13.11 -10.12 -16.23
CA THR A 137 -12.98 -11.40 -16.95
C THR A 137 -11.93 -11.34 -18.06
N SER A 138 -11.83 -10.21 -18.78
CA SER A 138 -10.82 -10.02 -19.83
C SER A 138 -9.40 -9.93 -19.29
N GLU A 139 -9.21 -9.23 -18.20
CA GLU A 139 -7.92 -9.09 -17.52
C GLU A 139 -7.46 -10.42 -16.93
N VAL A 140 -8.39 -11.16 -16.32
CA VAL A 140 -8.13 -12.51 -15.79
C VAL A 140 -7.74 -13.47 -16.92
N THR A 141 -8.47 -13.45 -18.04
CA THR A 141 -8.11 -14.24 -19.22
C THR A 141 -6.72 -13.86 -19.76
N ALA A 142 -6.43 -12.57 -19.79
CA ALA A 142 -5.13 -12.07 -20.29
C ALA A 142 -3.96 -12.50 -19.40
N VAL A 143 -4.12 -12.43 -18.06
CA VAL A 143 -3.06 -12.84 -17.12
C VAL A 143 -2.84 -14.35 -17.15
N GLY A 144 -3.88 -15.15 -17.37
CA GLY A 144 -3.79 -16.61 -17.48
C GLY A 144 -3.22 -17.12 -18.82
N LYS A 145 -3.28 -16.31 -19.89
CA LYS A 145 -2.91 -16.69 -21.28
C LYS A 145 -1.43 -16.96 -21.42
N GLY A 146 -0.62 -17.10 -20.68
CA GLY A 146 0.81 -17.41 -20.90
C GLY A 146 1.24 -18.70 -20.20
N GLY A 147 0.37 -19.27 -19.37
CA GLY A 147 0.69 -20.45 -18.58
C GLY A 147 1.93 -20.20 -17.73
N ALA A 148 1.94 -19.13 -16.95
CA ALA A 148 3.02 -18.85 -15.99
C ALA A 148 2.97 -19.84 -14.83
N ASP A 149 4.12 -20.10 -14.19
CA ASP A 149 4.20 -20.99 -13.02
C ASP A 149 3.49 -20.42 -11.81
N ALA A 150 3.36 -19.07 -11.75
CA ALA A 150 2.65 -18.38 -10.68
C ALA A 150 2.01 -17.08 -11.17
N ILE A 151 1.04 -16.58 -10.42
CA ILE A 151 0.38 -15.29 -10.63
C ILE A 151 0.61 -14.40 -9.41
N VAL A 152 1.03 -13.17 -9.64
CA VAL A 152 1.08 -12.13 -8.60
C VAL A 152 -0.17 -11.27 -8.70
N GLY A 153 -0.92 -11.16 -7.59
CA GLY A 153 -2.11 -10.32 -7.47
C GLY A 153 -1.85 -9.08 -6.61
N ILE A 154 -1.86 -7.90 -7.20
CA ILE A 154 -1.75 -6.61 -6.49
C ILE A 154 -3.13 -5.96 -6.50
N LEU A 155 -3.93 -6.32 -5.51
CA LEU A 155 -5.35 -6.08 -5.47
C LEU A 155 -5.75 -5.37 -4.16
N PHE A 156 -7.00 -4.92 -4.09
CA PHE A 156 -7.67 -4.51 -2.85
C PHE A 156 -9.03 -5.21 -2.76
N PRO A 157 -9.65 -5.30 -1.57
CA PRO A 157 -10.90 -6.03 -1.41
C PRO A 157 -12.01 -5.59 -2.37
N GLU A 158 -12.07 -4.28 -2.71
CA GLU A 158 -13.10 -3.71 -3.58
C GLU A 158 -13.09 -4.27 -5.02
N THR A 159 -11.91 -4.64 -5.52
CA THR A 159 -11.73 -5.21 -6.86
C THR A 159 -11.25 -6.65 -6.83
N GLY A 160 -10.72 -7.09 -5.69
CA GLY A 160 -10.11 -8.41 -5.51
C GLY A 160 -11.09 -9.55 -5.78
N CYS A 161 -12.29 -9.48 -5.24
CA CYS A 161 -13.31 -10.49 -5.52
C CYS A 161 -13.70 -10.52 -7.01
N GLY A 162 -13.77 -9.35 -7.65
CA GLY A 162 -14.03 -9.23 -9.08
C GLY A 162 -12.95 -9.87 -9.96
N VAL A 163 -11.71 -9.98 -9.44
CA VAL A 163 -10.60 -10.69 -10.11
C VAL A 163 -10.58 -12.16 -9.72
N LEU A 164 -10.73 -12.48 -8.43
CA LEU A 164 -10.57 -13.85 -7.93
C LEU A 164 -11.75 -14.77 -8.32
N GLN A 165 -12.97 -14.24 -8.40
CA GLN A 165 -14.12 -15.04 -8.85
C GLN A 165 -13.98 -15.51 -10.32
N PRO A 166 -13.73 -14.63 -11.32
CA PRO A 166 -13.43 -15.10 -12.67
C PRO A 166 -12.18 -15.98 -12.77
N ALA A 167 -11.16 -15.75 -11.90
CA ALA A 167 -10.00 -16.63 -11.85
C ALA A 167 -10.36 -18.03 -11.38
N PHE A 168 -11.24 -18.16 -10.40
CA PHE A 168 -11.80 -19.43 -9.97
C PHE A 168 -12.60 -20.12 -11.09
N GLU A 169 -13.50 -19.39 -11.73
CA GLU A 169 -14.33 -19.92 -12.83
C GLU A 169 -13.49 -20.39 -14.02
N GLN A 170 -12.34 -19.77 -14.27
CA GLN A 170 -11.41 -20.13 -15.34
C GLN A 170 -10.38 -21.20 -14.90
N GLY A 171 -10.44 -21.69 -13.66
CA GLY A 171 -9.50 -22.68 -13.13
C GLY A 171 -8.10 -22.14 -12.87
N LEU A 172 -7.93 -20.80 -12.83
CA LEU A 172 -6.62 -20.18 -12.61
C LEU A 172 -6.19 -20.18 -11.14
N LEU A 173 -7.09 -20.49 -10.20
CA LEU A 173 -6.71 -20.59 -8.78
C LEU A 173 -5.93 -21.89 -8.48
N ASP A 174 -5.89 -22.86 -9.42
CA ASP A 174 -5.00 -24.02 -9.33
C ASP A 174 -3.52 -23.66 -9.59
N THR A 175 -3.26 -22.51 -10.21
CA THR A 175 -1.93 -21.91 -10.30
C THR A 175 -1.58 -21.25 -8.97
N PRO A 176 -0.34 -21.34 -8.47
CA PRO A 176 0.08 -20.61 -7.26
C PRO A 176 -0.12 -19.10 -7.37
N TRP A 177 -0.77 -18.49 -6.38
CA TRP A 177 -0.97 -17.05 -6.29
C TRP A 177 -0.12 -16.45 -5.18
N TYR A 178 0.49 -15.30 -5.50
CA TYR A 178 1.25 -14.47 -4.56
C TYR A 178 0.60 -13.11 -4.44
N MET A 179 0.14 -12.80 -3.24
CA MET A 179 -0.67 -11.62 -2.97
C MET A 179 0.17 -10.54 -2.26
N THR A 180 -0.37 -9.34 -2.17
CA THR A 180 0.26 -8.22 -1.48
C THR A 180 -0.61 -7.71 -0.34
N ASP A 181 -0.10 -6.76 0.41
CA ASP A 181 -0.73 -6.17 1.59
C ASP A 181 -2.18 -5.71 1.37
N GLY A 182 -2.50 -5.22 0.18
CA GLY A 182 -3.83 -4.70 -0.12
C GLY A 182 -4.98 -5.69 0.07
N VAL A 183 -4.72 -7.00 0.03
CA VAL A 183 -5.72 -8.06 0.27
C VAL A 183 -5.36 -8.97 1.45
N LYS A 184 -4.45 -8.53 2.31
CA LYS A 184 -4.13 -9.27 3.54
C LYS A 184 -5.28 -9.14 4.55
N ASP A 185 -6.33 -9.90 4.33
CA ASP A 185 -7.53 -9.96 5.17
C ASP A 185 -7.95 -11.43 5.36
N ALA A 186 -8.10 -11.84 6.61
CA ALA A 186 -8.53 -13.21 6.95
C ALA A 186 -9.95 -13.51 6.43
N GLY A 187 -10.77 -12.50 6.20
CA GLY A 187 -12.12 -12.62 5.67
C GLY A 187 -12.20 -12.63 4.14
N LEU A 188 -11.09 -12.44 3.41
CA LEU A 188 -11.11 -12.31 1.94
C LEU A 188 -11.82 -13.47 1.25
N ALA A 189 -11.49 -14.70 1.61
CA ALA A 189 -12.11 -15.89 1.02
C ALA A 189 -13.62 -15.93 1.25
N SER A 190 -14.06 -15.56 2.45
CA SER A 190 -15.48 -15.47 2.80
C SER A 190 -16.16 -14.31 2.08
N LEU A 191 -15.52 -13.16 2.01
CA LEU A 191 -16.01 -11.97 1.31
C LEU A 191 -16.24 -12.26 -0.18
N CYS A 192 -15.33 -13.01 -0.80
CA CYS A 192 -15.42 -13.36 -2.22
C CYS A 192 -16.27 -14.62 -2.49
N GLY A 193 -16.77 -15.32 -1.47
CA GLY A 193 -17.54 -16.55 -1.62
C GLY A 193 -16.72 -17.72 -2.17
N LEU A 194 -15.39 -17.72 -1.96
CA LEU A 194 -14.46 -18.70 -2.54
C LEU A 194 -14.08 -19.84 -1.59
N GLY A 195 -14.52 -19.77 -0.32
CA GLY A 195 -14.28 -20.82 0.67
C GLY A 195 -12.79 -21.15 0.81
N THR A 196 -12.42 -22.41 0.59
CA THR A 196 -11.03 -22.90 0.67
C THR A 196 -10.24 -22.74 -0.63
N ALA A 197 -10.80 -22.13 -1.67
CA ALA A 197 -10.11 -21.99 -2.96
C ALA A 197 -8.89 -21.04 -2.90
N LEU A 198 -8.78 -20.26 -1.83
CA LEU A 198 -7.61 -19.40 -1.58
C LEU A 198 -6.58 -20.02 -0.61
N ASP A 199 -6.81 -21.25 -0.18
CA ASP A 199 -5.88 -21.95 0.72
C ASP A 199 -4.55 -22.18 -0.01
N GLY A 200 -3.44 -21.86 0.68
CA GLY A 200 -2.10 -21.97 0.10
C GLY A 200 -1.63 -20.73 -0.64
N PHE A 201 -2.44 -19.70 -0.78
CA PHE A 201 -1.96 -18.40 -1.28
C PHE A 201 -0.91 -17.83 -0.33
N LYS A 202 0.17 -17.32 -0.90
CA LYS A 202 1.26 -16.68 -0.18
C LYS A 202 1.26 -15.18 -0.46
N GLY A 203 2.10 -14.44 0.23
CA GLY A 203 2.24 -13.03 -0.08
C GLY A 203 3.14 -12.27 0.90
N THR A 204 3.28 -11.00 0.62
CA THR A 204 4.09 -10.07 1.41
C THR A 204 3.26 -8.89 1.86
N ALA A 205 3.62 -8.33 2.99
CA ALA A 205 3.04 -7.09 3.49
C ALA A 205 4.07 -6.33 4.34
N PRO A 206 4.02 -5.00 4.36
CA PRO A 206 4.77 -4.22 5.32
C PRO A 206 4.52 -4.69 6.75
N GLY A 207 5.58 -4.84 7.51
CA GLY A 207 5.56 -5.23 8.91
C GLY A 207 6.20 -4.16 9.78
N SER A 208 6.11 -4.35 11.09
CA SER A 208 6.87 -3.60 12.08
C SER A 208 8.02 -4.43 12.59
N ALA A 209 9.10 -3.78 13.02
CA ALA A 209 10.20 -4.46 13.69
C ALA A 209 9.67 -5.21 14.93
N ALA A 210 10.17 -6.42 15.15
CA ALA A 210 9.87 -7.17 16.35
C ALA A 210 10.57 -6.53 17.57
N GLY A 211 9.97 -6.65 18.76
CA GLY A 211 10.53 -6.16 20.01
C GLY A 211 9.50 -5.58 20.96
N GLU A 212 9.95 -5.17 22.14
CA GLU A 212 9.08 -4.70 23.23
C GLU A 212 8.18 -3.53 22.83
N ALA A 213 8.65 -2.62 21.98
CA ALA A 213 7.85 -1.48 21.52
C ALA A 213 6.65 -1.93 20.66
N LYS A 214 6.85 -2.93 19.80
CA LYS A 214 5.74 -3.52 19.01
C LYS A 214 4.76 -4.22 19.94
N ASP A 215 5.22 -5.03 20.88
CA ASP A 215 4.38 -5.77 21.81
C ASP A 215 3.55 -4.82 22.69
N ALA A 216 4.18 -3.73 23.17
CA ALA A 216 3.49 -2.68 23.93
C ALA A 216 2.43 -1.95 23.08
N PHE A 217 2.74 -1.64 21.82
CA PHE A 217 1.76 -1.04 20.89
C PHE A 217 0.58 -1.96 20.65
N GLU A 218 0.82 -3.26 20.37
CA GLU A 218 -0.26 -4.23 20.11
C GLU A 218 -1.16 -4.41 21.34
N ALA A 219 -0.59 -4.45 22.55
CA ALA A 219 -1.35 -4.52 23.78
C ALA A 219 -2.24 -3.27 23.99
N ALA A 220 -1.66 -2.07 23.83
CA ALA A 220 -2.40 -0.83 23.97
C ALA A 220 -3.48 -0.66 22.88
N TYR A 221 -3.20 -1.08 21.66
CA TYR A 221 -4.15 -1.04 20.57
C TYR A 221 -5.35 -1.97 20.83
N ALA A 222 -5.09 -3.18 21.34
CA ALA A 222 -6.16 -4.13 21.68
C ALA A 222 -7.14 -3.61 22.72
N GLU A 223 -6.69 -2.72 23.63
CA GLU A 223 -7.56 -2.09 24.63
C GLU A 223 -8.54 -1.06 24.04
N VAL A 224 -8.16 -0.43 22.91
CA VAL A 224 -8.95 0.65 22.28
C VAL A 224 -9.63 0.21 20.99
N SER A 225 -9.26 -0.93 20.43
CA SER A 225 -9.87 -1.48 19.23
C SER A 225 -11.27 -2.00 19.53
N ALA A 226 -12.29 -1.39 18.92
CA ALA A 226 -13.70 -1.67 19.21
C ALA A 226 -14.14 -3.09 18.82
N ASP A 227 -13.43 -3.73 17.90
CA ASP A 227 -13.76 -5.05 17.35
C ASP A 227 -12.75 -6.14 17.74
N GLY A 228 -11.72 -5.79 18.52
CA GLY A 228 -10.66 -6.72 18.88
C GLY A 228 -9.88 -7.28 17.67
N SER A 229 -10.03 -6.67 16.51
CA SER A 229 -9.42 -7.13 15.28
C SER A 229 -7.89 -6.96 15.34
N PRO A 230 -7.13 -8.04 15.14
CA PRO A 230 -5.68 -7.98 15.13
C PRO A 230 -5.10 -7.56 13.76
N THR A 231 -5.89 -7.02 12.86
CA THR A 231 -5.41 -6.56 11.56
C THR A 231 -4.66 -5.24 11.71
N PHE A 232 -3.38 -5.35 11.97
CA PHE A 232 -2.49 -4.22 12.23
C PHE A 232 -1.75 -3.72 11.01
N ILE A 233 -2.23 -4.00 9.79
CA ILE A 233 -1.58 -3.45 8.60
C ILE A 233 -1.61 -1.93 8.70
N PHE A 234 -0.42 -1.33 8.74
CA PHE A 234 -0.18 0.10 8.85
C PHE A 234 -0.66 0.77 10.16
N ALA A 235 -1.23 0.05 11.14
CA ALA A 235 -1.62 0.66 12.41
C ALA A 235 -0.40 1.17 13.22
N PRO A 236 0.69 0.42 13.39
CA PRO A 236 1.92 0.94 13.99
C PRO A 236 2.48 2.13 13.22
N GLN A 237 2.50 2.07 11.89
CA GLN A 237 2.99 3.15 11.05
C GLN A 237 2.13 4.41 11.16
N ALA A 238 0.82 4.26 11.40
CA ALA A 238 -0.07 5.40 11.63
C ALA A 238 0.22 6.07 12.98
N TYR A 239 0.46 5.27 14.02
CA TYR A 239 0.92 5.76 15.32
C TYR A 239 2.25 6.51 15.17
N ASP A 240 3.23 5.91 14.51
CA ASP A 240 4.54 6.51 14.28
C ASP A 240 4.42 7.82 13.49
N ALA A 241 3.57 7.89 12.48
CA ALA A 241 3.35 9.10 11.68
C ALA A 241 2.85 10.27 12.54
N VAL A 242 1.93 10.02 13.46
CA VAL A 242 1.43 11.02 14.40
C VAL A 242 2.51 11.40 15.41
N MET A 243 3.20 10.42 15.98
CA MET A 243 4.24 10.65 16.97
C MET A 243 5.44 11.44 16.42
N LEU A 244 5.87 11.15 15.19
CA LEU A 244 6.93 11.91 14.52
C LEU A 244 6.58 13.38 14.38
N MET A 245 5.35 13.70 13.97
CA MET A 245 4.89 15.10 13.88
C MET A 245 4.79 15.73 15.28
N ALA A 246 4.28 15.01 16.27
CA ALA A 246 4.14 15.52 17.63
C ALA A 246 5.49 15.78 18.30
N ILE A 247 6.44 14.85 18.19
CA ILE A 247 7.80 15.00 18.73
C ILE A 247 8.51 16.16 18.03
N SER A 248 8.41 16.25 16.70
CA SER A 248 8.98 17.36 15.95
C SER A 248 8.39 18.71 16.37
N ALA A 249 7.07 18.78 16.52
CA ALA A 249 6.38 19.99 16.98
C ALA A 249 6.81 20.41 18.39
N ALA A 250 6.96 19.46 19.29
CA ALA A 250 7.40 19.73 20.67
C ALA A 250 8.84 20.25 20.74
N ALA A 251 9.70 19.78 19.84
CA ALA A 251 11.13 20.15 19.81
C ALA A 251 11.42 21.43 19.03
N ASN A 252 10.67 21.73 17.96
CA ASN A 252 11.04 22.75 16.97
C ASN A 252 9.99 23.87 16.83
N GLY A 253 8.75 23.64 17.28
CA GLY A 253 7.62 24.57 17.12
C GLY A 253 6.47 23.95 16.32
N VAL A 254 5.31 24.61 16.35
CA VAL A 254 4.03 24.05 15.92
C VAL A 254 3.61 24.47 14.51
N THR A 255 4.37 25.27 13.81
CA THR A 255 4.11 25.61 12.40
C THR A 255 4.58 24.50 11.46
N GLY A 256 3.99 24.40 10.28
CA GLY A 256 4.36 23.36 9.31
C GLY A 256 5.86 23.34 8.98
N PRO A 257 6.51 24.49 8.68
CA PRO A 257 7.97 24.52 8.48
C PRO A 257 8.80 24.05 9.67
N GLU A 258 8.40 24.40 10.90
CA GLU A 258 9.07 23.94 12.12
C GLU A 258 8.93 22.43 12.30
N ILE A 259 7.73 21.88 12.11
CA ILE A 259 7.48 20.44 12.13
C ILE A 259 8.30 19.74 11.04
N ALA A 260 8.28 20.24 9.80
CA ALA A 260 9.02 19.68 8.68
C ALA A 260 10.53 19.57 8.97
N SER A 261 11.10 20.60 9.60
CA SER A 261 12.54 20.68 9.89
C SER A 261 13.02 19.59 10.88
N GLY A 262 12.14 19.13 11.76
CA GLY A 262 12.47 18.19 12.84
C GLY A 262 12.14 16.73 12.55
N LEU A 263 11.42 16.39 11.46
CA LEU A 263 10.96 15.02 11.22
C LEU A 263 12.09 13.98 11.18
N VAL A 264 13.21 14.32 10.54
CA VAL A 264 14.36 13.39 10.44
C VAL A 264 15.00 13.18 11.81
N ALA A 265 15.17 14.24 12.60
CA ALA A 265 15.72 14.13 13.94
C ALA A 265 14.77 13.34 14.88
N ALA A 266 13.46 13.57 14.75
CA ALA A 266 12.45 12.82 15.52
C ALA A 266 12.40 11.31 15.17
N SER A 267 12.86 10.92 13.99
CA SER A 267 12.92 9.51 13.55
C SER A 267 14.24 8.82 13.87
N SER A 268 15.19 9.49 14.49
CA SER A 268 16.53 8.98 14.76
C SER A 268 16.97 9.22 16.20
N GLY A 269 17.78 8.31 16.76
CA GLY A 269 18.37 8.48 18.09
C GLY A 269 17.40 8.31 19.26
N GLY A 270 16.25 7.69 19.07
CA GLY A 270 15.36 7.28 20.15
C GLY A 270 15.95 6.09 20.92
N GLU A 271 15.91 6.14 22.27
CA GLU A 271 16.15 5.02 23.17
C GLU A 271 14.87 4.24 23.39
#